data_5938c5047692b911827c151b0d845509
#
_entry.id   5938c5047692b911827c151b0d845509
#
_cell.length_a   1.000
_cell.length_b   1.000
_cell.length_c   1.000
_cell.angle_alpha   90.00
_cell.angle_beta   90.00
_cell.angle_gamma   90.00
#
_symmetry.space_group_name_H-M   'P 1'
#
loop_
_entity.id
_entity.type
_entity.pdbx_description
1 polymer ?
#
loop_
_entity_poly.entity_id
_entity_poly.type
_entity_poly.pdbx_seq_one_letter_code
_entity_poly.pdbx_strand_id
1 'polypeptide(L)'
;MKQKATRFLLLSTSLLLGSCSWFNNAEDIYDESETSSSEQVSSSASDETSENPQSSQSSSTAEVAPALTVANYFPMIEGYQAVFEGDGNEYAGFSRTYDYIEDDTIYMRTNNGGTSVLELVEVTEDAVRVVYTQPEFYAHEKIDAAALIDPENTETLLEAPIALGHSWETGLGTTREITAIGVPMSTQNDLYDTIEVTEDTGDFVNKEYYAAGVGLVYASSESTDPDAPYTVVQDLAELSTEGWAEPVSVYYPVTKDEYTQASESVNITTNDDMTAAFTSLFQSENDSRPQLLPADAAIQSLTTETNEETFEKTLYVDFSSGIIALADDEWGMQKLNSIMASSKSYYNADHIEPRIDGDPIEIDGLVGLNEANPVFEIPESVMNASMIEE
;
A
#
# COMPACT_ATOMS: atom_id res chain seq x y z
N MET A 1 19.83 -12.11 -34.94
CA MET A 1 18.66 -12.87 -34.50
C MET A 1 17.85 -11.90 -33.66
N LYS A 2 16.66 -11.49 -34.15
CA LYS A 2 15.82 -10.54 -33.41
C LYS A 2 15.02 -11.31 -32.36
N GLN A 3 15.36 -11.16 -31.09
CA GLN A 3 14.53 -11.63 -29.99
C GLN A 3 13.27 -10.76 -29.95
N LYS A 4 12.12 -11.42 -30.07
CA LYS A 4 10.82 -10.81 -29.83
C LYS A 4 10.68 -10.67 -28.32
N ALA A 5 10.80 -9.46 -27.82
CA ALA A 5 10.36 -9.14 -26.46
C ALA A 5 8.86 -9.43 -26.38
N THR A 6 8.49 -10.37 -25.57
CA THR A 6 7.11 -10.64 -25.19
C THR A 6 6.70 -9.48 -24.29
N ARG A 7 5.86 -8.58 -24.80
CA ARG A 7 5.28 -7.49 -24.03
C ARG A 7 4.39 -8.12 -22.96
N PHE A 8 4.83 -8.15 -21.73
CA PHE A 8 3.94 -8.24 -20.59
C PHE A 8 3.21 -6.90 -20.51
N LEU A 9 1.94 -6.93 -20.83
CA LEU A 9 1.02 -5.82 -20.60
C LEU A 9 0.81 -5.76 -19.07
N LEU A 10 1.55 -4.89 -18.39
CA LEU A 10 1.25 -4.54 -17.01
C LEU A 10 -0.06 -3.75 -17.05
N LEU A 11 -1.15 -4.37 -16.63
CA LEU A 11 -2.35 -3.66 -16.26
C LEU A 11 -1.97 -2.75 -15.09
N SER A 12 -1.98 -1.45 -15.32
CA SER A 12 -2.13 -0.52 -14.22
C SER A 12 -3.52 -0.80 -13.64
N THR A 13 -3.53 -1.43 -12.54
CA THR A 13 -4.74 -1.60 -11.76
C THR A 13 -4.97 -0.29 -11.02
N SER A 14 -5.80 0.57 -11.59
CA SER A 14 -6.99 0.80 -10.77
C SER A 14 -7.41 -0.58 -10.27
N LEU A 15 -7.24 -0.89 -9.00
CA LEU A 15 -7.48 -2.21 -8.37
C LEU A 15 -8.97 -2.60 -8.42
N LEU A 16 -9.61 -2.29 -9.51
CA LEU A 16 -10.91 -2.72 -9.94
C LEU A 16 -10.71 -3.85 -10.93
N LEU A 17 -10.40 -5.02 -10.38
CA LEU A 17 -10.76 -6.34 -10.87
C LEU A 17 -10.75 -6.56 -12.38
N GLY A 18 -9.59 -6.83 -12.91
CA GLY A 18 -9.46 -7.58 -14.13
C GLY A 18 -9.66 -9.08 -13.88
N SER A 19 -10.69 -9.65 -14.52
CA SER A 19 -10.85 -11.07 -14.88
C SER A 19 -11.18 -12.08 -13.79
N CYS A 20 -12.45 -12.27 -13.55
CA CYS A 20 -12.98 -13.60 -13.29
C CYS A 20 -13.29 -14.30 -14.62
N SER A 21 -12.31 -14.97 -15.21
CA SER A 21 -12.55 -16.00 -16.21
C SER A 21 -12.15 -17.38 -15.69
N TRP A 22 -12.62 -17.74 -14.48
CA TRP A 22 -12.45 -19.10 -13.98
C TRP A 22 -13.51 -19.51 -12.96
N PHE A 23 -14.80 -19.43 -13.30
CA PHE A 23 -15.84 -20.24 -12.67
C PHE A 23 -17.04 -20.39 -13.62
N ASN A 24 -16.98 -21.42 -14.48
CA ASN A 24 -18.18 -22.12 -14.92
C ASN A 24 -18.37 -23.26 -13.92
N ASN A 25 -19.32 -23.12 -13.03
CA ASN A 25 -20.23 -24.12 -12.47
C ASN A 25 -20.69 -23.73 -11.07
N ALA A 26 -21.89 -23.17 -10.98
CA ALA A 26 -22.74 -23.36 -9.81
C ALA A 26 -24.19 -23.34 -10.28
N GLU A 27 -24.80 -24.50 -10.27
CA GLU A 27 -26.23 -24.69 -10.38
C GLU A 27 -26.91 -24.27 -9.08
N ASP A 28 -28.02 -23.53 -9.26
CA ASP A 28 -29.23 -23.45 -8.46
C ASP A 28 -29.19 -23.60 -6.92
N ILE A 29 -29.64 -22.56 -6.24
CA ILE A 29 -30.66 -22.66 -5.19
C ILE A 29 -31.43 -21.33 -5.10
N TYR A 30 -32.69 -21.36 -5.54
CA TYR A 30 -33.73 -20.35 -5.21
C TYR A 30 -34.26 -20.64 -3.81
N ASP A 31 -34.46 -19.60 -3.02
CA ASP A 31 -35.63 -19.59 -2.12
C ASP A 31 -36.14 -18.13 -1.93
N GLU A 32 -37.46 -18.03 -2.17
CA GLU A 32 -38.29 -16.83 -2.10
C GLU A 32 -38.63 -16.50 -0.64
N SER A 33 -38.71 -15.22 -0.28
CA SER A 33 -39.85 -14.75 0.51
C SER A 33 -40.03 -13.23 0.44
N GLU A 34 -41.22 -12.88 -0.04
CA GLU A 34 -41.83 -11.54 -0.08
C GLU A 34 -42.04 -10.93 1.32
N THR A 35 -42.05 -9.61 1.49
CA THR A 35 -43.30 -8.84 1.68
C THR A 35 -43.03 -7.37 2.01
N SER A 36 -43.52 -6.54 1.13
CA SER A 36 -44.21 -5.24 1.20
C SER A 36 -44.36 -4.52 2.55
N SER A 37 -44.14 -3.20 2.59
CA SER A 37 -45.26 -2.25 2.60
C SER A 37 -44.81 -0.79 2.61
N SER A 38 -45.49 -0.03 1.79
CA SER A 38 -45.51 1.40 1.59
C SER A 38 -46.10 2.16 2.80
N GLU A 39 -45.59 3.37 3.08
CA GLU A 39 -46.48 4.46 3.50
C GLU A 39 -45.92 5.82 3.08
N GLN A 40 -46.75 6.51 2.28
CA GLN A 40 -46.69 7.90 1.90
C GLN A 40 -47.29 8.76 3.00
N VAL A 41 -46.67 9.87 3.36
CA VAL A 41 -47.41 11.02 3.89
C VAL A 41 -46.89 12.32 3.30
N SER A 42 -47.81 13.07 2.74
CA SER A 42 -47.70 14.33 2.01
C SER A 42 -47.78 15.57 2.91
N SER A 43 -47.13 16.61 2.41
CA SER A 43 -47.52 18.04 2.37
C SER A 43 -47.73 18.86 3.67
N SER A 44 -47.10 19.99 3.76
CA SER A 44 -47.80 21.29 3.53
C SER A 44 -46.85 22.47 3.56
N ALA A 45 -47.09 23.37 2.61
CA ALA A 45 -46.47 24.67 2.48
C ALA A 45 -47.07 25.68 3.47
N SER A 46 -46.29 26.68 3.85
CA SER A 46 -46.83 28.01 4.18
C SER A 46 -45.78 29.08 3.86
N ASP A 47 -46.21 29.96 2.98
CA ASP A 47 -45.73 31.29 2.64
C ASP A 47 -45.69 32.18 3.89
N GLU A 48 -44.70 33.06 4.02
CA GLU A 48 -44.95 34.49 4.33
C GLU A 48 -43.70 35.37 4.06
N THR A 49 -43.98 36.44 3.47
CA THR A 49 -43.38 37.57 2.80
C THR A 49 -42.62 38.52 3.69
N SER A 50 -41.63 39.22 3.11
CA SER A 50 -41.25 40.63 3.26
C SER A 50 -40.37 41.04 4.44
N GLU A 51 -39.20 41.55 4.21
CA GLU A 51 -38.87 42.99 4.04
C GLU A 51 -37.37 43.19 3.84
N ASN A 52 -37.06 44.02 2.86
CA ASN A 52 -35.72 44.54 2.55
C ASN A 52 -35.43 45.76 3.45
N PRO A 53 -34.23 45.95 3.95
CA PRO A 53 -33.63 47.28 3.89
C PRO A 53 -32.23 47.27 3.26
N GLN A 54 -32.10 48.16 2.39
CA GLN A 54 -31.05 48.70 1.57
C GLN A 54 -29.82 49.18 2.38
N SER A 55 -28.66 48.96 1.72
CA SER A 55 -27.42 49.74 1.81
C SER A 55 -26.41 49.46 2.91
N SER A 56 -25.30 48.89 2.51
CA SER A 56 -24.04 49.65 2.39
C SER A 56 -23.03 48.80 1.64
N GLN A 57 -22.65 49.28 0.47
CA GLN A 57 -21.48 48.76 -0.28
C GLN A 57 -20.24 49.04 0.60
N SER A 58 -19.74 47.98 1.20
CA SER A 58 -18.35 47.88 1.60
C SER A 58 -17.70 47.00 0.52
N SER A 59 -16.93 47.61 -0.36
CA SER A 59 -16.04 46.93 -1.28
C SER A 59 -14.90 46.26 -0.46
N SER A 60 -15.20 45.12 0.12
CA SER A 60 -14.15 44.19 0.47
C SER A 60 -13.74 43.54 -0.86
N THR A 61 -12.50 43.78 -1.29
CA THR A 61 -11.81 42.94 -2.23
C THR A 61 -11.82 41.54 -1.59
N ALA A 62 -12.78 40.71 -2.01
CA ALA A 62 -12.73 39.30 -1.68
C ALA A 62 -11.44 38.80 -2.29
N GLU A 63 -10.51 38.41 -1.46
CA GLU A 63 -9.33 37.65 -1.84
C GLU A 63 -9.90 36.38 -2.49
N VAL A 64 -9.76 36.26 -3.81
CA VAL A 64 -10.20 35.07 -4.53
C VAL A 64 -9.32 33.95 -4.03
N ALA A 65 -9.90 32.97 -3.34
CA ALA A 65 -9.17 31.79 -2.95
C ALA A 65 -8.47 31.20 -4.19
N PRO A 66 -7.22 30.76 -4.09
CA PRO A 66 -6.52 30.16 -5.21
C PRO A 66 -7.34 29.00 -5.76
N ALA A 67 -7.40 28.88 -7.09
CA ALA A 67 -8.08 27.77 -7.71
C ALA A 67 -7.37 26.45 -7.31
N LEU A 68 -8.15 25.42 -6.99
CA LEU A 68 -7.61 24.10 -6.66
C LEU A 68 -6.93 23.50 -7.91
N THR A 69 -5.76 22.93 -7.73
CA THR A 69 -5.01 22.17 -8.74
C THR A 69 -5.25 20.67 -8.55
N VAL A 70 -4.82 19.84 -9.49
CA VAL A 70 -4.90 18.37 -9.36
C VAL A 70 -4.14 17.87 -8.14
N ALA A 71 -3.02 18.47 -7.79
CA ALA A 71 -2.24 18.14 -6.60
C ALA A 71 -3.02 18.33 -5.28
N ASN A 72 -4.02 19.20 -5.25
CA ASN A 72 -4.88 19.32 -4.07
C ASN A 72 -5.79 18.09 -3.86
N TYR A 73 -6.13 17.37 -4.94
CA TYR A 73 -6.93 16.15 -4.90
C TYR A 73 -6.12 14.87 -4.79
N PHE A 74 -4.79 15.00 -4.76
CA PHE A 74 -3.87 13.90 -4.50
C PHE A 74 -2.72 14.40 -3.61
N PRO A 75 -3.00 14.72 -2.34
CA PRO A 75 -2.06 15.40 -1.48
C PRO A 75 -0.90 14.49 -1.07
N MET A 76 0.31 15.04 -1.08
CA MET A 76 1.52 14.37 -0.63
C MET A 76 1.67 14.59 0.87
N ILE A 77 1.12 13.67 1.68
CA ILE A 77 1.06 13.79 3.14
C ILE A 77 1.96 12.74 3.78
N GLU A 78 2.90 13.17 4.62
CA GLU A 78 3.70 12.25 5.45
C GLU A 78 2.79 11.51 6.44
N GLY A 79 3.11 10.24 6.71
CA GLY A 79 2.35 9.37 7.61
C GLY A 79 0.99 8.94 7.06
N TYR A 80 0.71 9.17 5.77
CA TYR A 80 -0.58 8.85 5.17
C TYR A 80 -0.85 7.35 5.19
N GLN A 81 -1.96 6.99 5.80
CA GLN A 81 -2.61 5.69 5.69
C GLN A 81 -4.10 5.89 5.48
N ALA A 82 -4.66 5.27 4.45
CA ALA A 82 -6.09 5.21 4.19
C ALA A 82 -6.54 3.74 4.17
N VAL A 83 -7.66 3.45 4.85
CA VAL A 83 -8.30 2.13 4.86
C VAL A 83 -9.66 2.27 4.19
N PHE A 84 -9.90 1.44 3.19
CA PHE A 84 -11.15 1.37 2.44
C PHE A 84 -11.88 0.08 2.75
N GLU A 85 -13.12 0.19 3.16
CA GLU A 85 -14.02 -0.96 3.18
C GLU A 85 -14.57 -1.21 1.77
N GLY A 86 -14.74 -2.48 1.42
CA GLY A 86 -15.21 -2.89 0.10
C GLY A 86 -16.44 -3.76 0.17
N ASP A 87 -17.29 -3.68 -0.86
CA ASP A 87 -18.44 -4.56 -1.07
C ASP A 87 -18.49 -5.01 -2.53
N GLY A 88 -19.13 -6.16 -2.77
CA GLY A 88 -19.28 -6.75 -4.10
C GLY A 88 -18.17 -7.73 -4.48
N ASN A 89 -17.02 -7.72 -3.82
CA ASN A 89 -15.92 -8.67 -4.03
C ASN A 89 -15.11 -8.85 -2.74
N GLU A 90 -14.57 -10.06 -2.51
CA GLU A 90 -13.78 -10.39 -1.31
C GLU A 90 -12.48 -9.56 -1.17
N TYR A 91 -11.96 -9.03 -2.28
CA TYR A 91 -10.75 -8.20 -2.34
C TYR A 91 -11.05 -6.73 -2.64
N ALA A 92 -12.31 -6.29 -2.50
CA ALA A 92 -12.68 -4.90 -2.76
C ALA A 92 -12.12 -3.93 -1.71
N GLY A 93 -12.06 -4.36 -0.44
CA GLY A 93 -11.43 -3.57 0.62
C GLY A 93 -9.91 -3.57 0.50
N PHE A 94 -9.28 -2.45 0.85
CA PHE A 94 -7.82 -2.32 0.81
C PHE A 94 -7.32 -1.28 1.82
N SER A 95 -6.04 -1.36 2.15
CA SER A 95 -5.29 -0.30 2.81
C SER A 95 -4.27 0.30 1.85
N ARG A 96 -4.00 1.60 2.00
CA ARG A 96 -3.03 2.35 1.20
C ARG A 96 -2.13 3.15 2.11
N THR A 97 -0.82 3.07 1.89
CA THR A 97 0.20 3.85 2.60
C THR A 97 1.09 4.61 1.62
N TYR A 98 1.63 5.73 2.05
CA TYR A 98 2.69 6.45 1.34
C TYR A 98 4.01 6.10 2.00
N ASP A 99 4.65 5.03 1.51
CA ASP A 99 5.86 4.48 2.11
C ASP A 99 7.03 5.49 2.03
N TYR A 100 7.19 6.14 0.86
CA TYR A 100 8.15 7.22 0.66
C TYR A 100 7.55 8.36 -0.14
N ILE A 101 8.04 9.56 0.10
CA ILE A 101 7.76 10.76 -0.70
C ILE A 101 9.10 11.39 -1.04
N GLU A 102 9.40 11.49 -2.33
CA GLU A 102 10.64 12.09 -2.85
C GLU A 102 10.28 13.08 -3.95
N ASP A 103 10.69 14.34 -3.77
CA ASP A 103 10.37 15.44 -4.67
C ASP A 103 8.86 15.51 -4.97
N ASP A 104 8.43 15.13 -6.17
CA ASP A 104 7.05 15.08 -6.63
C ASP A 104 6.52 13.64 -6.81
N THR A 105 7.22 12.64 -6.27
CA THR A 105 6.88 11.23 -6.41
C THR A 105 6.51 10.61 -5.07
N ILE A 106 5.36 9.93 -5.03
CA ILE A 106 4.89 9.10 -3.92
C ILE A 106 5.17 7.64 -4.25
N TYR A 107 5.77 6.91 -3.32
CA TYR A 107 5.82 5.44 -3.31
C TYR A 107 4.57 4.95 -2.58
N MET A 108 3.53 4.69 -3.33
CA MET A 108 2.22 4.32 -2.81
C MET A 108 2.06 2.81 -2.80
N ARG A 109 1.93 2.23 -1.60
CA ARG A 109 1.69 0.80 -1.45
C ARG A 109 0.22 0.56 -1.12
N THR A 110 -0.43 -0.31 -1.91
CA THR A 110 -1.83 -0.69 -1.72
C THR A 110 -1.91 -2.19 -1.46
N ASN A 111 -2.57 -2.59 -0.36
CA ASN A 111 -2.76 -3.98 0.04
C ASN A 111 -4.26 -4.29 0.17
N ASN A 112 -4.74 -5.31 -0.54
CA ASN A 112 -6.14 -5.74 -0.52
C ASN A 112 -6.36 -7.11 0.14
N GLY A 113 -5.38 -7.61 0.90
CA GLY A 113 -5.45 -8.93 1.54
C GLY A 113 -5.14 -10.11 0.61
N GLY A 114 -5.23 -9.94 -0.71
CA GLY A 114 -4.83 -10.94 -1.71
C GLY A 114 -3.45 -10.67 -2.28
N THR A 115 -3.10 -9.40 -2.45
CA THR A 115 -1.79 -8.95 -2.92
C THR A 115 -1.47 -7.56 -2.39
N SER A 116 -0.19 -7.20 -2.43
CA SER A 116 0.29 -5.85 -2.19
C SER A 116 0.97 -5.33 -3.46
N VAL A 117 0.69 -4.08 -3.83
CA VAL A 117 1.20 -3.45 -5.05
C VAL A 117 1.86 -2.13 -4.68
N LEU A 118 3.08 -1.92 -5.17
CA LEU A 118 3.72 -0.63 -5.16
C LEU A 118 3.43 0.10 -6.45
N GLU A 119 3.01 1.37 -6.35
CA GLU A 119 2.88 2.30 -7.45
C GLU A 119 3.75 3.54 -7.17
N LEU A 120 4.56 3.93 -8.14
CA LEU A 120 5.21 5.24 -8.11
C LEU A 120 4.27 6.24 -8.76
N VAL A 121 3.84 7.23 -7.99
CA VAL A 121 2.86 8.23 -8.40
C VAL A 121 3.52 9.60 -8.45
N GLU A 122 3.67 10.14 -9.66
CA GLU A 122 4.13 11.51 -9.89
C GLU A 122 2.95 12.47 -9.69
N VAL A 123 3.13 13.49 -8.84
CA VAL A 123 2.12 14.49 -8.50
C VAL A 123 2.61 15.88 -8.88
N THR A 124 2.07 16.45 -9.94
CA THR A 124 2.40 17.79 -10.42
C THR A 124 1.18 18.73 -10.36
N GLU A 125 1.35 20.01 -10.67
CA GLU A 125 0.21 20.93 -10.78
C GLU A 125 -0.69 20.59 -11.98
N ASP A 126 -0.15 19.94 -13.01
CA ASP A 126 -0.83 19.65 -14.27
C ASP A 126 -1.45 18.24 -14.29
N ALA A 127 -0.87 17.26 -13.59
CA ALA A 127 -1.37 15.90 -13.59
C ALA A 127 -0.88 15.05 -12.40
N VAL A 128 -1.62 13.99 -12.12
CA VAL A 128 -1.24 12.87 -11.26
C VAL A 128 -1.10 11.63 -12.13
N ARG A 129 0.06 10.99 -12.13
CA ARG A 129 0.37 9.85 -12.99
C ARG A 129 0.98 8.70 -12.21
N VAL A 130 0.52 7.48 -12.43
CA VAL A 130 1.27 6.28 -12.09
C VAL A 130 2.34 6.07 -13.16
N VAL A 131 3.60 6.12 -12.76
CA VAL A 131 4.76 6.05 -13.67
C VAL A 131 5.50 4.71 -13.57
N TYR A 132 5.17 3.90 -12.57
CA TYR A 132 5.67 2.53 -12.39
C TYR A 132 4.72 1.75 -11.48
N THR A 133 4.57 0.45 -11.72
CA THR A 133 3.77 -0.47 -10.90
C THR A 133 4.53 -1.78 -10.69
N GLN A 134 4.60 -2.24 -9.45
CA GLN A 134 5.19 -3.52 -9.07
C GLN A 134 4.21 -4.32 -8.21
N PRO A 135 3.63 -5.42 -8.71
CA PRO A 135 2.83 -6.34 -7.91
C PRO A 135 3.72 -7.16 -6.97
N GLU A 136 3.11 -7.81 -5.99
CA GLU A 136 3.76 -8.68 -4.99
C GLU A 136 4.85 -7.93 -4.20
N PHE A 137 4.59 -6.66 -3.88
CA PHE A 137 5.49 -5.80 -3.11
C PHE A 137 4.97 -5.62 -1.69
N TYR A 138 5.50 -6.38 -0.74
CA TYR A 138 4.96 -6.50 0.61
C TYR A 138 5.73 -5.72 1.67
N ALA A 139 7.01 -5.45 1.45
CA ALA A 139 7.87 -4.79 2.43
C ALA A 139 7.83 -3.26 2.29
N HIS A 140 7.99 -2.56 3.40
CA HIS A 140 8.34 -1.14 3.40
C HIS A 140 9.81 -1.01 2.98
N GLU A 141 10.04 -0.84 1.70
CA GLU A 141 11.36 -0.91 1.06
C GLU A 141 11.50 0.21 0.02
N LYS A 142 12.65 0.86 0.03
CA LYS A 142 12.98 1.87 -0.97
C LYS A 142 13.62 1.23 -2.20
N ILE A 143 13.06 1.50 -3.37
CA ILE A 143 13.60 1.06 -4.66
C ILE A 143 14.22 2.24 -5.43
N ASP A 144 15.11 1.98 -6.39
CA ASP A 144 15.64 3.01 -7.29
C ASP A 144 14.60 3.37 -8.36
N ALA A 145 13.71 4.30 -8.00
CA ALA A 145 12.62 4.76 -8.87
C ALA A 145 13.13 5.27 -10.22
N ALA A 146 14.24 6.02 -10.23
CA ALA A 146 14.74 6.66 -11.44
C ALA A 146 15.16 5.65 -12.54
N ALA A 147 15.57 4.44 -12.12
CA ALA A 147 15.93 3.37 -13.05
C ALA A 147 14.71 2.61 -13.62
N LEU A 148 13.53 2.73 -12.98
CA LEU A 148 12.35 1.94 -13.29
C LEU A 148 11.27 2.71 -14.05
N ILE A 149 11.25 4.04 -13.96
CA ILE A 149 10.26 4.88 -14.62
C ILE A 149 10.42 4.81 -16.14
N ASP A 150 9.34 4.41 -16.83
CA ASP A 150 9.22 4.45 -18.28
C ASP A 150 8.20 5.54 -18.67
N PRO A 151 8.64 6.67 -19.24
CA PRO A 151 7.73 7.77 -19.61
C PRO A 151 6.70 7.40 -20.68
N GLU A 152 6.93 6.32 -21.45
CA GLU A 152 6.00 5.85 -22.48
C GLU A 152 4.92 4.89 -21.91
N ASN A 153 5.04 4.49 -20.65
CA ASN A 153 4.13 3.54 -20.00
C ASN A 153 3.60 4.13 -18.68
N THR A 154 2.84 5.20 -18.80
CA THR A 154 2.26 5.90 -17.65
C THR A 154 0.74 5.87 -17.71
N GLU A 155 0.11 5.85 -16.52
CA GLU A 155 -1.34 5.94 -16.36
C GLU A 155 -1.69 7.27 -15.71
N THR A 156 -2.52 8.09 -16.36
CA THR A 156 -2.95 9.38 -15.82
C THR A 156 -4.21 9.23 -14.98
N LEU A 157 -4.08 9.43 -13.68
CA LEU A 157 -5.21 9.37 -12.74
C LEU A 157 -6.05 10.65 -12.76
N LEU A 158 -5.40 11.82 -12.73
CA LEU A 158 -6.02 13.14 -12.78
C LEU A 158 -5.23 14.05 -13.71
N GLU A 159 -5.94 14.92 -14.46
CA GLU A 159 -5.33 15.91 -15.36
C GLU A 159 -6.01 17.27 -15.21
N ALA A 160 -5.21 18.34 -15.28
CA ALA A 160 -5.70 19.72 -15.27
C ALA A 160 -6.28 20.12 -16.65
N PRO A 161 -7.28 21.03 -16.67
CA PRO A 161 -7.85 21.75 -15.53
C PRO A 161 -8.92 20.94 -14.77
N ILE A 162 -9.05 21.17 -13.47
CA ILE A 162 -10.19 20.64 -12.71
C ILE A 162 -11.47 21.38 -13.14
N ALA A 163 -12.10 20.87 -14.19
CA ALA A 163 -13.26 21.48 -14.82
C ALA A 163 -14.26 20.43 -15.32
N LEU A 164 -15.54 20.69 -15.15
CA LEU A 164 -16.61 19.81 -15.62
C LEU A 164 -16.47 19.56 -17.15
N GLY A 165 -16.46 18.29 -17.55
CA GLY A 165 -16.33 17.86 -18.94
C GLY A 165 -14.89 17.86 -19.46
N HIS A 166 -13.88 18.16 -18.61
CA HIS A 166 -12.48 17.94 -18.97
C HIS A 166 -12.19 16.43 -19.04
N SER A 167 -11.57 15.99 -20.12
CA SER A 167 -11.31 14.57 -20.38
C SER A 167 -9.90 14.36 -20.95
N TRP A 168 -9.32 13.19 -20.65
CA TRP A 168 -7.99 12.79 -21.11
C TRP A 168 -7.95 11.30 -21.47
N GLU A 169 -7.01 10.92 -22.32
CA GLU A 169 -6.74 9.51 -22.64
C GLU A 169 -5.83 8.89 -21.56
N THR A 170 -6.18 7.68 -21.14
CA THR A 170 -5.36 6.89 -20.22
C THR A 170 -4.26 6.14 -20.96
N GLY A 171 -3.23 5.67 -20.23
CA GLY A 171 -2.20 4.81 -20.80
C GLY A 171 -2.73 3.49 -21.37
N LEU A 172 -3.92 3.07 -20.95
CA LEU A 172 -4.62 1.86 -21.41
C LEU A 172 -5.47 2.09 -22.66
N GLY A 173 -5.64 3.35 -23.10
CA GLY A 173 -6.42 3.73 -24.27
C GLY A 173 -7.91 3.88 -24.01
N THR A 174 -8.31 3.99 -22.75
CA THR A 174 -9.62 4.44 -22.30
C THR A 174 -9.64 5.96 -22.14
N THR A 175 -10.79 6.52 -21.81
CA THR A 175 -10.94 7.96 -21.55
C THR A 175 -11.50 8.16 -20.15
N ARG A 176 -10.84 9.04 -19.38
CA ARG A 176 -11.35 9.55 -18.11
C ARG A 176 -11.92 10.95 -18.30
N GLU A 177 -12.96 11.28 -17.57
CA GLU A 177 -13.64 12.59 -17.63
C GLU A 177 -14.05 13.04 -16.22
N ILE A 178 -13.90 14.34 -15.92
CA ILE A 178 -14.50 14.96 -14.75
C ILE A 178 -15.98 15.17 -15.02
N THR A 179 -16.82 14.26 -14.54
CA THR A 179 -18.28 14.23 -14.82
C THR A 179 -19.09 15.03 -13.81
N ALA A 180 -18.54 15.33 -12.62
CA ALA A 180 -19.18 16.22 -11.66
C ALA A 180 -18.15 16.93 -10.75
N ILE A 181 -18.53 18.09 -10.21
CA ILE A 181 -17.74 18.88 -9.24
C ILE A 181 -18.69 19.34 -8.13
N GLY A 182 -18.20 19.32 -6.88
CA GLY A 182 -18.99 19.68 -5.72
C GLY A 182 -20.01 18.59 -5.36
N VAL A 183 -19.63 17.33 -5.53
CA VAL A 183 -20.47 16.18 -5.15
C VAL A 183 -20.27 15.89 -3.66
N PRO A 184 -21.32 16.01 -2.83
CA PRO A 184 -21.21 15.59 -1.44
C PRO A 184 -21.12 14.06 -1.36
N MET A 185 -19.97 13.54 -0.91
CA MET A 185 -19.75 12.12 -0.67
C MET A 185 -19.71 11.85 0.82
N SER A 186 -20.65 11.04 1.30
CA SER A 186 -20.68 10.60 2.70
C SER A 186 -19.95 9.28 2.80
N THR A 187 -18.87 9.26 3.54
CA THR A 187 -18.15 8.05 3.95
C THR A 187 -18.59 7.62 5.35
N GLN A 188 -17.99 6.58 5.92
CA GLN A 188 -18.39 6.09 7.25
C GLN A 188 -18.23 7.14 8.35
N ASN A 189 -17.23 8.00 8.27
CA ASN A 189 -16.86 8.93 9.35
C ASN A 189 -17.05 10.39 9.02
N ASP A 190 -17.06 10.76 7.72
CA ASP A 190 -17.05 12.17 7.30
C ASP A 190 -17.90 12.41 6.05
N LEU A 191 -18.14 13.72 5.78
CA LEU A 191 -18.77 14.22 4.57
C LEU A 191 -17.77 15.05 3.79
N TYR A 192 -17.47 14.67 2.58
CA TYR A 192 -16.51 15.34 1.70
C TYR A 192 -17.18 16.03 0.52
N ASP A 193 -16.62 17.16 0.10
CA ASP A 193 -16.93 17.81 -1.16
C ASP A 193 -15.94 17.33 -2.21
N THR A 194 -16.42 16.63 -3.24
CA THR A 194 -15.59 15.88 -4.18
C THR A 194 -15.73 16.29 -5.62
N ILE A 195 -14.75 15.91 -6.43
CA ILE A 195 -14.89 15.77 -7.87
C ILE A 195 -15.15 14.30 -8.20
N GLU A 196 -16.03 14.04 -9.19
CA GLU A 196 -16.28 12.72 -9.76
C GLU A 196 -15.48 12.57 -11.05
N VAL A 197 -14.67 11.53 -11.14
CA VAL A 197 -13.97 11.11 -12.36
C VAL A 197 -14.59 9.81 -12.83
N THR A 198 -15.01 9.77 -14.09
CA THR A 198 -15.64 8.59 -14.68
C THR A 198 -14.77 8.05 -15.82
N GLU A 199 -14.65 6.73 -15.88
CA GLU A 199 -14.00 5.99 -16.95
C GLU A 199 -14.93 4.88 -17.46
N ASP A 200 -15.20 4.84 -18.77
CA ASP A 200 -15.93 3.76 -19.42
C ASP A 200 -14.93 2.83 -20.12
N THR A 201 -14.81 1.61 -19.62
CA THR A 201 -13.92 0.57 -20.19
C THR A 201 -14.64 -0.30 -21.22
N GLY A 202 -15.93 -0.08 -21.45
CA GLY A 202 -16.80 -0.90 -22.27
C GLY A 202 -17.47 -2.03 -21.48
N ASP A 203 -16.74 -2.73 -20.62
CA ASP A 203 -17.28 -3.78 -19.75
C ASP A 203 -17.77 -3.23 -18.40
N PHE A 204 -17.14 -2.15 -17.93
CA PHE A 204 -17.45 -1.49 -16.66
C PHE A 204 -17.48 0.03 -16.83
N VAL A 205 -18.30 0.69 -16.02
CA VAL A 205 -18.22 2.12 -15.74
C VAL A 205 -17.60 2.28 -14.34
N ASN A 206 -16.40 2.85 -14.31
CA ASN A 206 -15.67 3.16 -13.09
C ASN A 206 -15.92 4.61 -12.69
N LYS A 207 -16.13 4.86 -11.42
CA LYS A 207 -16.25 6.19 -10.84
C LYS A 207 -15.37 6.32 -9.62
N GLU A 208 -14.61 7.39 -9.59
CA GLU A 208 -13.73 7.72 -8.48
C GLU A 208 -14.06 9.13 -7.97
N TYR A 209 -14.11 9.29 -6.66
CA TYR A 209 -14.46 10.55 -6.00
C TYR A 209 -13.27 11.01 -5.18
N TYR A 210 -12.73 12.17 -5.53
CA TYR A 210 -11.57 12.75 -4.89
C TYR A 210 -11.95 14.00 -4.12
N ALA A 211 -11.49 14.09 -2.85
CA ALA A 211 -11.66 15.26 -1.99
C ALA A 211 -10.34 16.04 -1.87
N ALA A 212 -10.41 17.36 -1.95
CA ALA A 212 -9.24 18.21 -1.79
C ALA A 212 -8.63 18.08 -0.39
N GLY A 213 -7.31 17.87 -0.31
CA GLY A 213 -6.56 17.65 0.92
C GLY A 213 -6.69 16.26 1.54
N VAL A 214 -7.40 15.34 0.87
CA VAL A 214 -7.65 13.97 1.33
C VAL A 214 -7.19 12.93 0.31
N GLY A 215 -7.54 13.12 -0.96
CA GLY A 215 -7.33 12.15 -2.03
C GLY A 215 -8.61 11.40 -2.38
N LEU A 216 -8.48 10.15 -2.80
CA LEU A 216 -9.61 9.25 -3.07
C LEU A 216 -10.42 9.02 -1.80
N VAL A 217 -11.74 9.15 -1.84
CA VAL A 217 -12.64 8.90 -0.71
C VAL A 217 -13.69 7.83 -1.01
N TYR A 218 -14.01 7.62 -2.29
CA TYR A 218 -14.95 6.59 -2.70
C TYR A 218 -14.64 6.15 -4.13
N ALA A 219 -14.82 4.88 -4.44
CA ALA A 219 -14.77 4.36 -5.79
C ALA A 219 -15.87 3.32 -6.02
N SER A 220 -16.33 3.24 -7.28
CA SER A 220 -17.27 2.20 -7.69
C SER A 220 -16.96 1.72 -9.10
N SER A 221 -17.24 0.43 -9.34
CA SER A 221 -17.17 -0.20 -10.66
C SER A 221 -18.48 -0.92 -10.92
N GLU A 222 -19.18 -0.55 -11.97
CA GLU A 222 -20.48 -1.11 -12.32
C GLU A 222 -20.41 -1.79 -13.70
N SER A 223 -20.82 -3.07 -13.76
CA SER A 223 -20.86 -3.82 -15.02
C SER A 223 -21.86 -3.20 -16.00
N THR A 224 -21.46 -3.08 -17.26
CA THR A 224 -22.32 -2.62 -18.36
C THR A 224 -23.19 -3.73 -18.91
N ASP A 225 -22.97 -5.01 -18.53
CA ASP A 225 -23.77 -6.15 -18.96
C ASP A 225 -25.09 -6.23 -18.19
N PRO A 226 -26.25 -5.97 -18.84
CA PRO A 226 -27.54 -6.01 -18.17
C PRO A 226 -27.98 -7.43 -17.77
N ASP A 227 -27.38 -8.46 -18.35
CA ASP A 227 -27.68 -9.86 -18.05
C ASP A 227 -26.81 -10.40 -16.90
N ALA A 228 -25.73 -9.67 -16.53
CA ALA A 228 -24.86 -9.95 -15.42
C ALA A 228 -24.55 -8.67 -14.63
N PRO A 229 -25.55 -8.06 -13.97
CA PRO A 229 -25.31 -6.84 -13.20
C PRO A 229 -24.40 -7.15 -12.00
N TYR A 230 -23.35 -6.35 -11.86
CA TYR A 230 -22.36 -6.52 -10.81
C TYR A 230 -21.78 -5.15 -10.46
N THR A 231 -21.68 -4.87 -9.18
CA THR A 231 -21.12 -3.61 -8.67
C THR A 231 -20.12 -3.91 -7.57
N VAL A 232 -18.98 -3.27 -7.66
CA VAL A 232 -17.98 -3.22 -6.57
C VAL A 232 -17.92 -1.81 -6.07
N VAL A 233 -17.85 -1.63 -4.77
CA VAL A 233 -17.67 -0.33 -4.13
C VAL A 233 -16.51 -0.37 -3.14
N GLN A 234 -15.89 0.79 -2.94
CA GLN A 234 -14.80 1.03 -2.01
C GLN A 234 -15.09 2.36 -1.32
N ASP A 235 -15.18 2.35 -0.01
CA ASP A 235 -15.54 3.51 0.81
C ASP A 235 -14.46 3.79 1.85
N LEU A 236 -13.96 5.02 1.93
CA LEU A 236 -12.96 5.42 2.90
C LEU A 236 -13.52 5.25 4.31
N ALA A 237 -12.97 4.30 5.06
CA ALA A 237 -13.35 3.99 6.43
C ALA A 237 -12.47 4.71 7.44
N GLU A 238 -11.15 4.74 7.22
CA GLU A 238 -10.19 5.36 8.12
C GLU A 238 -9.14 6.14 7.34
N LEU A 239 -8.75 7.29 7.89
CA LEU A 239 -7.64 8.10 7.38
C LEU A 239 -6.75 8.50 8.57
N SER A 240 -5.46 8.21 8.47
CA SER A 240 -4.42 8.62 9.41
C SER A 240 -3.31 9.39 8.69
N THR A 241 -2.68 10.30 9.41
CA THR A 241 -1.46 11.01 9.00
C THR A 241 -0.36 10.89 10.06
N GLU A 242 -0.50 9.90 10.97
CA GLU A 242 0.42 9.66 12.08
C GLU A 242 1.30 8.42 11.85
N GLY A 243 1.29 7.87 10.62
CA GLY A 243 1.93 6.59 10.29
C GLY A 243 1.02 5.39 10.53
N TRP A 244 1.59 4.20 10.48
CA TRP A 244 0.87 2.92 10.58
C TRP A 244 1.67 1.85 11.31
N ALA A 245 0.96 0.82 11.75
CA ALA A 245 1.56 -0.40 12.30
C ALA A 245 1.90 -1.36 11.14
N GLU A 246 3.20 -1.57 10.91
CA GLU A 246 3.70 -2.50 9.90
C GLU A 246 3.86 -3.89 10.51
N PRO A 247 3.20 -4.94 9.97
CA PRO A 247 3.27 -6.29 10.53
C PRO A 247 4.61 -6.96 10.21
N VAL A 248 5.17 -7.65 11.19
CA VAL A 248 6.43 -8.40 11.06
C VAL A 248 6.26 -9.79 11.69
N SER A 249 6.53 -10.83 10.92
CA SER A 249 6.64 -12.19 11.45
C SER A 249 8.01 -12.39 12.12
N VAL A 250 8.03 -12.59 13.42
CA VAL A 250 9.27 -12.78 14.18
C VAL A 250 9.40 -14.22 14.65
N TYR A 251 10.55 -14.81 14.39
CA TYR A 251 10.90 -16.15 14.83
C TYR A 251 11.63 -16.10 16.17
N TYR A 252 11.25 -16.98 17.11
CA TYR A 252 11.85 -17.05 18.44
C TYR A 252 12.34 -18.47 18.73
N PRO A 253 13.55 -18.67 19.30
CA PRO A 253 14.03 -19.98 19.67
C PRO A 253 13.30 -20.51 20.92
N VAL A 254 12.84 -21.76 20.86
CA VAL A 254 12.21 -22.49 21.98
C VAL A 254 13.17 -23.51 22.57
N THR A 255 13.89 -24.21 21.71
CA THR A 255 15.01 -25.09 22.05
C THR A 255 16.17 -24.82 21.09
N LYS A 256 17.26 -25.57 21.18
CA LYS A 256 18.40 -25.41 20.24
C LYS A 256 18.00 -25.70 18.78
N ASP A 257 16.97 -26.51 18.57
CA ASP A 257 16.54 -27.00 17.25
C ASP A 257 15.07 -26.65 16.90
N GLU A 258 14.33 -26.05 17.86
CA GLU A 258 12.91 -25.72 17.67
C GLU A 258 12.69 -24.21 17.80
N TYR A 259 11.84 -23.70 16.95
CA TYR A 259 11.47 -22.29 16.90
C TYR A 259 9.94 -22.14 16.86
N THR A 260 9.47 -20.99 17.24
CA THR A 260 8.09 -20.57 17.12
C THR A 260 8.04 -19.22 16.39
N GLN A 261 6.91 -18.91 15.76
CA GLN A 261 6.69 -17.66 15.05
C GLN A 261 5.60 -16.86 15.76
N ALA A 262 5.79 -15.55 15.87
CA ALA A 262 4.79 -14.63 16.36
C ALA A 262 4.56 -13.50 15.36
N SER A 263 3.34 -13.00 15.28
CA SER A 263 3.03 -11.77 14.57
C SER A 263 3.32 -10.60 15.50
N GLU A 264 4.26 -9.76 15.12
CA GLU A 264 4.60 -8.52 15.79
C GLU A 264 4.22 -7.35 14.90
N SER A 265 4.28 -6.13 15.42
CA SER A 265 4.16 -4.92 14.61
C SER A 265 5.16 -3.86 15.03
N VAL A 266 5.59 -3.05 14.07
CA VAL A 266 6.41 -1.87 14.31
C VAL A 266 5.67 -0.64 13.79
N ASN A 267 5.74 0.46 14.53
CA ASN A 267 5.15 1.72 14.05
C ASN A 267 6.17 2.41 13.17
N ILE A 268 5.74 2.73 11.96
CA ILE A 268 6.53 3.45 10.96
C ILE A 268 5.71 4.59 10.35
N THR A 269 6.41 5.50 9.71
CA THR A 269 5.81 6.60 8.97
C THR A 269 6.51 6.75 7.60
N THR A 270 6.02 7.65 6.77
CA THR A 270 6.63 7.97 5.47
C THR A 270 8.11 8.33 5.63
N ASN A 271 8.95 7.80 4.75
CA ASN A 271 10.40 7.97 4.71
C ASN A 271 11.19 7.33 5.87
N ASP A 272 10.54 6.61 6.77
CA ASP A 272 11.28 5.77 7.72
C ASP A 272 12.01 4.65 6.98
N ASP A 273 13.11 4.18 7.57
CA ASP A 273 13.71 2.91 7.19
C ASP A 273 13.48 1.84 8.27
N MET A 274 13.54 0.58 7.90
CA MET A 274 13.27 -0.52 8.83
C MET A 274 14.43 -0.81 9.79
N THR A 275 15.59 -0.15 9.67
CA THR A 275 16.77 -0.45 10.49
C THR A 275 16.54 -0.15 11.98
N ALA A 276 15.99 1.05 12.27
CA ALA A 276 15.67 1.45 13.63
C ALA A 276 14.50 0.63 14.20
N ALA A 277 13.48 0.37 13.40
CA ALA A 277 12.32 -0.42 13.78
C ALA A 277 12.71 -1.86 14.12
N PHE A 278 13.50 -2.53 13.27
CA PHE A 278 13.96 -3.89 13.49
C PHE A 278 14.98 -3.96 14.65
N THR A 279 15.88 -2.97 14.79
CA THR A 279 16.77 -2.88 15.93
C THR A 279 15.96 -2.89 17.23
N SER A 280 14.96 -2.01 17.33
CA SER A 280 14.11 -1.91 18.52
C SER A 280 13.28 -3.18 18.75
N LEU A 281 12.72 -3.77 17.68
CA LEU A 281 11.94 -5.00 17.73
C LEU A 281 12.78 -6.17 18.26
N PHE A 282 13.96 -6.40 17.71
CA PHE A 282 14.82 -7.52 18.09
C PHE A 282 15.54 -7.30 19.44
N GLN A 283 15.63 -6.06 19.93
CA GLN A 283 16.09 -5.75 21.28
C GLN A 283 14.99 -5.83 22.34
N SER A 284 13.73 -5.85 21.93
CA SER A 284 12.61 -5.97 22.85
C SER A 284 12.59 -7.35 23.51
N GLU A 285 12.16 -7.40 24.77
CA GLU A 285 11.96 -8.64 25.52
C GLU A 285 10.68 -8.57 26.34
N ASN A 286 10.06 -9.70 26.58
CA ASN A 286 9.00 -9.88 27.54
C ASN A 286 9.04 -11.32 28.12
N ASP A 287 8.13 -11.64 29.03
CA ASP A 287 8.11 -12.94 29.73
C ASP A 287 8.07 -14.17 28.80
N SER A 288 7.64 -14.01 27.55
CA SER A 288 7.45 -15.09 26.56
C SER A 288 8.39 -14.99 25.36
N ARG A 289 9.08 -13.86 25.18
CA ARG A 289 9.85 -13.54 23.97
C ARG A 289 11.24 -13.02 24.39
N PRO A 290 12.31 -13.79 24.14
CA PRO A 290 13.65 -13.36 24.50
C PRO A 290 14.14 -12.23 23.61
N GLN A 291 14.98 -11.36 24.15
CA GLN A 291 15.77 -10.42 23.35
C GLN A 291 16.63 -11.21 22.35
N LEU A 292 16.54 -10.85 21.07
CA LEU A 292 17.29 -11.50 20.00
C LEU A 292 18.60 -10.77 19.68
N LEU A 293 18.55 -9.43 19.60
CA LEU A 293 19.69 -8.58 19.26
C LEU A 293 20.31 -8.02 20.56
N PRO A 294 21.64 -8.12 20.76
CA PRO A 294 22.31 -7.53 21.91
C PRO A 294 22.02 -6.03 22.06
N ALA A 295 21.95 -5.52 23.29
CA ALA A 295 21.55 -4.15 23.57
C ALA A 295 22.51 -3.08 22.98
N ASP A 296 23.77 -3.44 22.76
CA ASP A 296 24.82 -2.60 22.16
C ASP A 296 25.01 -2.83 20.65
N ALA A 297 24.24 -3.78 20.07
CA ALA A 297 24.19 -4.01 18.64
C ALA A 297 23.07 -3.21 17.98
N ALA A 298 23.24 -2.88 16.71
CA ALA A 298 22.19 -2.26 15.87
C ALA A 298 22.26 -2.84 14.47
N ILE A 299 21.13 -2.83 13.78
CA ILE A 299 21.09 -2.99 12.34
C ILE A 299 21.43 -1.61 11.74
N GLN A 300 22.47 -1.56 10.91
CA GLN A 300 22.96 -0.33 10.29
C GLN A 300 22.38 -0.11 8.89
N SER A 301 22.14 -1.21 8.17
CA SER A 301 21.44 -1.14 6.88
C SER A 301 20.70 -2.45 6.57
N LEU A 302 19.63 -2.31 5.80
CA LEU A 302 18.85 -3.38 5.17
C LEU A 302 18.75 -3.02 3.70
N THR A 303 19.43 -3.76 2.83
CA THR A 303 19.44 -3.50 1.40
C THR A 303 19.16 -4.77 0.63
N THR A 304 18.42 -4.63 -0.45
CA THR A 304 18.09 -5.76 -1.31
C THR A 304 18.72 -5.58 -2.68
N GLU A 305 19.10 -6.69 -3.28
CA GLU A 305 19.54 -6.76 -4.67
C GLU A 305 18.81 -7.90 -5.37
N THR A 306 18.27 -7.64 -6.56
CA THR A 306 17.66 -8.67 -7.40
C THR A 306 18.60 -9.01 -8.53
N ASN A 307 18.92 -10.30 -8.69
CA ASN A 307 19.74 -10.79 -9.79
C ASN A 307 18.94 -10.71 -11.09
N GLU A 308 19.42 -9.97 -12.09
CA GLU A 308 18.75 -9.74 -13.37
C GLU A 308 18.56 -11.02 -14.22
N GLU A 309 19.39 -12.06 -13.99
CA GLU A 309 19.33 -13.30 -14.74
C GLU A 309 18.43 -14.35 -14.09
N THR A 310 18.46 -14.48 -12.76
CA THR A 310 17.69 -15.50 -12.01
C THR A 310 16.43 -14.94 -11.39
N PHE A 311 16.33 -13.61 -11.24
CA PHE A 311 15.28 -12.89 -10.53
C PHE A 311 15.22 -13.19 -9.02
N GLU A 312 16.26 -13.82 -8.50
CA GLU A 312 16.39 -14.08 -7.06
C GLU A 312 16.78 -12.82 -6.32
N LYS A 313 16.09 -12.57 -5.20
CA LYS A 313 16.28 -11.42 -4.32
C LYS A 313 17.21 -11.80 -3.16
N THR A 314 18.28 -11.04 -2.96
CA THR A 314 19.19 -11.18 -1.82
C THR A 314 19.00 -9.99 -0.89
N LEU A 315 18.78 -10.27 0.40
CA LEU A 315 18.78 -9.27 1.46
C LEU A 315 20.14 -9.23 2.16
N TYR A 316 20.75 -8.06 2.22
CA TYR A 316 21.95 -7.78 3.01
C TYR A 316 21.55 -7.12 4.32
N VAL A 317 21.93 -7.73 5.45
CA VAL A 317 21.69 -7.21 6.79
C VAL A 317 23.03 -6.83 7.41
N ASP A 318 23.30 -5.53 7.48
CA ASP A 318 24.55 -5.03 8.06
C ASP A 318 24.33 -4.64 9.52
N PHE A 319 25.13 -5.24 10.38
CA PHE A 319 25.11 -5.03 11.82
C PHE A 319 26.29 -4.19 12.27
N SER A 320 26.12 -3.44 13.35
CA SER A 320 27.24 -2.91 14.11
C SER A 320 28.02 -4.04 14.77
N SER A 321 29.29 -3.79 15.11
CA SER A 321 30.17 -4.76 15.77
C SER A 321 29.65 -5.28 17.12
N GLY A 322 28.65 -4.64 17.73
CA GLY A 322 27.99 -5.13 18.94
C GLY A 322 27.36 -6.52 18.79
N ILE A 323 27.02 -6.94 17.56
CA ILE A 323 26.47 -8.28 17.25
C ILE A 323 27.45 -9.42 17.67
N ILE A 324 28.75 -9.15 17.75
CA ILE A 324 29.78 -10.11 18.14
C ILE A 324 29.54 -10.66 19.57
N ALA A 325 28.84 -9.93 20.44
CA ALA A 325 28.44 -10.39 21.76
C ALA A 325 27.60 -11.70 21.73
N LEU A 326 26.99 -12.05 20.58
CA LEU A 326 26.33 -13.34 20.44
C LEU A 326 27.28 -14.55 20.58
N ALA A 327 28.59 -14.38 20.38
CA ALA A 327 29.57 -15.46 20.57
C ALA A 327 29.59 -15.96 22.03
N ASP A 328 29.37 -15.06 22.98
CA ASP A 328 29.35 -15.36 24.42
C ASP A 328 27.94 -15.75 24.92
N ASP A 329 26.94 -15.69 24.09
CA ASP A 329 25.56 -16.06 24.43
C ASP A 329 25.30 -17.55 24.14
N GLU A 330 24.81 -18.28 25.13
CA GLU A 330 24.45 -19.69 24.98
C GLU A 330 23.49 -19.95 23.83
N TRP A 331 22.61 -18.96 23.50
CA TRP A 331 21.62 -18.99 22.42
C TRP A 331 22.01 -18.16 21.19
N GLY A 332 23.28 -17.74 21.10
CA GLY A 332 23.73 -16.78 20.11
C GLY A 332 23.41 -17.17 18.67
N MET A 333 23.68 -18.44 18.29
CA MET A 333 23.34 -18.92 16.95
C MET A 333 21.83 -18.93 16.69
N GLN A 334 21.03 -19.37 17.68
CA GLN A 334 19.56 -19.41 17.54
C GLN A 334 18.98 -18.00 17.42
N LYS A 335 19.50 -17.05 18.17
CA LYS A 335 19.10 -15.64 18.08
C LYS A 335 19.46 -15.05 16.71
N LEU A 336 20.67 -15.30 16.21
CA LEU A 336 21.07 -14.86 14.88
C LEU A 336 20.17 -15.47 13.80
N ASN A 337 19.93 -16.79 13.85
CA ASN A 337 19.00 -17.44 12.93
C ASN A 337 17.60 -16.82 12.97
N SER A 338 17.09 -16.47 14.15
CA SER A 338 15.80 -15.81 14.33
C SER A 338 15.76 -14.44 13.68
N ILE A 339 16.76 -13.59 13.89
CA ILE A 339 16.88 -12.27 13.27
C ILE A 339 16.91 -12.41 11.74
N MET A 340 17.77 -13.31 11.24
CA MET A 340 17.93 -13.51 9.80
C MET A 340 16.65 -14.06 9.15
N ALA A 341 15.99 -15.04 9.79
CA ALA A 341 14.72 -15.59 9.30
C ALA A 341 13.61 -14.54 9.25
N SER A 342 13.48 -13.74 10.33
CA SER A 342 12.48 -12.68 10.41
C SER A 342 12.71 -11.61 9.33
N SER A 343 13.96 -11.17 9.16
CA SER A 343 14.32 -10.19 8.14
C SER A 343 14.10 -10.73 6.73
N LYS A 344 14.55 -11.96 6.46
CA LYS A 344 14.35 -12.62 5.16
C LYS A 344 12.87 -12.77 4.81
N SER A 345 12.05 -13.19 5.77
CA SER A 345 10.60 -13.37 5.60
C SER A 345 9.91 -12.04 5.29
N TYR A 346 10.25 -10.98 6.01
CA TYR A 346 9.67 -9.66 5.81
C TYR A 346 9.94 -9.10 4.40
N TYR A 347 11.18 -9.20 3.92
CA TYR A 347 11.57 -8.72 2.60
C TYR A 347 11.23 -9.69 1.46
N ASN A 348 10.64 -10.84 1.77
CA ASN A 348 10.38 -11.92 0.80
C ASN A 348 11.61 -12.23 -0.06
N ALA A 349 12.79 -12.34 0.59
CA ALA A 349 14.05 -12.56 -0.10
C ALA A 349 14.31 -14.07 -0.29
N ASP A 350 14.96 -14.43 -1.41
CA ASP A 350 15.41 -15.81 -1.67
C ASP A 350 16.66 -16.15 -0.89
N HIS A 351 17.55 -15.16 -0.74
CA HIS A 351 18.83 -15.28 -0.05
C HIS A 351 18.99 -14.18 0.99
N ILE A 352 19.85 -14.44 1.98
CA ILE A 352 20.19 -13.45 3.00
C ILE A 352 21.68 -13.52 3.31
N GLU A 353 22.31 -12.35 3.43
CA GLU A 353 23.73 -12.20 3.74
C GLU A 353 23.92 -11.25 4.92
N PRO A 354 24.33 -11.76 6.09
CA PRO A 354 24.69 -10.90 7.21
C PRO A 354 26.08 -10.31 7.06
N ARG A 355 26.23 -9.04 7.45
CA ARG A 355 27.47 -8.28 7.42
C ARG A 355 27.74 -7.63 8.78
N ILE A 356 28.98 -7.27 9.03
CA ILE A 356 29.38 -6.43 10.15
C ILE A 356 30.23 -5.28 9.61
N ASP A 357 29.76 -4.04 9.82
CA ASP A 357 30.43 -2.83 9.33
C ASP A 357 30.77 -2.91 7.82
N GLY A 358 29.87 -3.51 7.02
CA GLY A 358 29.97 -3.67 5.58
C GLY A 358 30.70 -4.95 5.11
N ASP A 359 31.42 -5.66 5.96
CA ASP A 359 32.13 -6.89 5.63
C ASP A 359 31.27 -8.14 5.93
N PRO A 360 31.46 -9.25 5.19
CA PRO A 360 30.81 -10.52 5.52
C PRO A 360 31.03 -10.91 6.98
N ILE A 361 29.97 -11.43 7.63
CA ILE A 361 29.98 -11.67 9.07
C ILE A 361 31.01 -12.72 9.47
N GLU A 362 31.87 -12.39 10.46
CA GLU A 362 32.74 -13.32 11.14
C GLU A 362 32.55 -13.15 12.65
N ILE A 363 32.00 -14.20 13.29
CA ILE A 363 31.81 -14.26 14.74
C ILE A 363 32.45 -15.56 15.21
N ASP A 364 33.54 -15.45 16.00
CA ASP A 364 34.38 -16.60 16.40
C ASP A 364 33.53 -17.67 17.11
N GLY A 365 33.56 -18.88 16.61
CA GLY A 365 32.81 -20.01 17.13
C GLY A 365 31.33 -20.10 16.73
N LEU A 366 30.77 -19.10 16.03
CA LEU A 366 29.38 -19.05 15.58
C LEU A 366 29.26 -19.07 14.06
N VAL A 367 29.83 -18.09 13.40
CA VAL A 367 29.66 -17.87 11.95
C VAL A 367 30.98 -17.37 11.37
N GLY A 368 31.36 -17.88 10.21
CA GLY A 368 32.48 -17.38 9.42
C GLY A 368 32.11 -17.42 7.94
N LEU A 369 31.55 -16.34 7.41
CA LEU A 369 31.31 -16.16 5.99
C LEU A 369 32.52 -15.45 5.38
N ASN A 370 32.89 -15.85 4.17
CA ASN A 370 33.98 -15.24 3.42
C ASN A 370 33.69 -15.41 1.91
N GLU A 371 34.54 -14.83 1.05
CA GLU A 371 34.39 -14.94 -0.41
C GLU A 371 34.26 -16.38 -0.93
N ALA A 372 34.77 -17.37 -0.22
CA ALA A 372 34.70 -18.78 -0.61
C ALA A 372 33.43 -19.47 -0.07
N ASN A 373 32.78 -18.93 0.96
CA ASN A 373 31.52 -19.40 1.54
C ASN A 373 30.64 -18.21 1.94
N PRO A 374 30.06 -17.54 0.95
CA PRO A 374 29.33 -16.29 1.19
C PRO A 374 27.88 -16.48 1.67
N VAL A 375 27.35 -17.70 1.66
CA VAL A 375 25.93 -17.98 1.89
C VAL A 375 25.69 -18.27 3.36
N PHE A 376 24.75 -17.53 3.96
CA PHE A 376 24.20 -17.83 5.28
C PHE A 376 22.96 -18.72 5.11
N GLU A 377 23.06 -19.96 5.64
CA GLU A 377 21.96 -20.92 5.58
C GLU A 377 21.13 -20.84 6.88
N ILE A 378 19.86 -20.46 6.72
CA ILE A 378 18.88 -20.54 7.81
C ILE A 378 18.39 -21.98 7.90
N PRO A 379 18.46 -22.64 9.08
CA PRO A 379 17.94 -24.00 9.25
C PRO A 379 16.46 -24.09 8.88
N GLU A 380 16.06 -25.18 8.22
CA GLU A 380 14.65 -25.43 7.86
C GLU A 380 13.71 -25.42 9.08
N SER A 381 14.20 -25.81 10.26
CA SER A 381 13.41 -25.79 11.49
C SER A 381 12.98 -24.37 11.90
N VAL A 382 13.72 -23.33 11.50
CA VAL A 382 13.32 -21.93 11.72
C VAL A 382 12.18 -21.56 10.77
N MET A 383 12.39 -21.80 9.47
CA MET A 383 11.41 -21.41 8.42
C MET A 383 10.09 -22.21 8.52
N ASN A 384 10.12 -23.39 9.15
CA ASN A 384 8.94 -24.22 9.39
C ASN A 384 8.37 -24.07 10.82
N ALA A 385 8.73 -22.99 11.54
CA ALA A 385 8.23 -22.73 12.88
C ALA A 385 6.70 -22.58 12.88
N SER A 386 6.04 -23.15 13.91
CA SER A 386 4.60 -22.98 14.09
C SER A 386 4.29 -21.61 14.68
N MET A 387 3.17 -21.02 14.24
CA MET A 387 2.61 -19.82 14.85
C MET A 387 2.24 -20.06 16.30
N ILE A 388 2.51 -19.09 17.17
CA ILE A 388 1.93 -19.07 18.52
C ILE A 388 0.47 -18.70 18.34
N GLU A 389 -0.45 -19.57 18.78
CA GLU A 389 -1.86 -19.22 18.96
C GLU A 389 -1.95 -18.36 20.25
N GLU A 390 -2.35 -17.08 20.11
CA GLU A 390 -2.59 -16.19 21.25
C GLU A 390 -3.90 -16.49 21.97
#